data_b2b00e02d60a1b4c026fde8b24268a0d
#
_entry.id   b2b00e02d60a1b4c026fde8b24268a0d
#
_cell.length_a   1.000
_cell.length_b   1.000
_cell.length_c   1.000
_cell.angle_alpha   90.00
_cell.angle_beta   90.00
_cell.angle_gamma   90.00
#
_symmetry.space_group_name_H-M   'P 1'
#
loop_
_entity.id
_entity.type
_entity.pdbx_description
1 polymer ?
#
loop_
_entity_poly.entity_id
_entity_poly.type
_entity_poly.pdbx_seq_one_letter_code
_entity_poly.pdbx_strand_id
1 'polypeptide(L)'
;MRPVTLNTIPHKSYTFKGGSTLIDGLYGDMNYRSGRWIGFYGTDMNVTLDLLEPKEVSSVFVNTMLNTGDAIFGATGLKVEVSEDGKNFRRVASENFPVVEKGTKMQSRKDSVSFDKVKARYIKIIAEVTPKLPAWHSMPGEKLFCLLTK
;
A
#
# COMPACT_ATOMS: atom_id res chain seq x y z
N MET A 1 -14.04 -4.93 -14.02
CA MET A 1 -13.08 -4.51 -12.95
C MET A 1 -12.89 -5.68 -12.00
N ARG A 2 -11.66 -5.94 -11.60
CA ARG A 2 -11.36 -7.05 -10.68
C ARG A 2 -11.78 -6.67 -9.25
N PRO A 3 -12.41 -7.58 -8.48
CA PRO A 3 -12.76 -7.30 -7.10
C PRO A 3 -11.54 -7.10 -6.21
N VAL A 4 -11.59 -6.08 -5.36
CA VAL A 4 -10.58 -5.83 -4.32
C VAL A 4 -11.29 -5.76 -2.97
N THR A 5 -10.86 -6.62 -2.07
CA THR A 5 -11.36 -6.65 -0.69
C THR A 5 -10.36 -5.94 0.21
N LEU A 6 -10.81 -4.89 0.89
CA LEU A 6 -10.03 -4.23 1.94
C LEU A 6 -10.23 -5.01 3.24
N ASN A 7 -9.15 -5.62 3.73
CA ASN A 7 -9.16 -6.33 5.02
C ASN A 7 -8.86 -5.37 6.19
N THR A 8 -8.34 -4.18 5.88
CA THR A 8 -8.12 -3.07 6.82
C THR A 8 -8.97 -1.88 6.39
N ILE A 9 -9.58 -1.20 7.34
CA ILE A 9 -10.43 -0.04 7.07
C ILE A 9 -9.54 1.18 6.81
N PRO A 10 -9.66 1.85 5.65
CA PRO A 10 -8.93 3.09 5.40
C PRO A 10 -9.45 4.24 6.25
N HIS A 11 -8.63 5.27 6.42
CA HIS A 11 -9.03 6.49 7.12
C HIS A 11 -10.14 7.21 6.34
N LYS A 12 -11.15 7.69 7.06
CA LYS A 12 -12.37 8.32 6.48
C LYS A 12 -12.09 9.46 5.48
N SER A 13 -10.98 10.18 5.65
CA SER A 13 -10.61 11.27 4.75
C SER A 13 -9.95 10.80 3.45
N TYR A 14 -9.60 9.53 3.35
CA TYR A 14 -8.84 8.95 2.23
C TYR A 14 -9.43 7.61 1.80
N THR A 15 -10.74 7.57 1.63
CA THR A 15 -11.44 6.35 1.18
C THR A 15 -11.58 6.28 -0.34
N PHE A 16 -11.69 7.40 -0.99
CA PHE A 16 -11.93 7.62 -2.42
C PHE A 16 -12.87 6.57 -3.04
N LYS A 17 -12.36 5.70 -3.90
CA LYS A 17 -13.12 4.58 -4.51
C LYS A 17 -12.94 3.27 -3.73
N GLY A 18 -12.50 3.34 -2.48
CA GLY A 18 -12.15 2.14 -1.72
C GLY A 18 -11.04 1.35 -2.40
N GLY A 19 -11.12 0.01 -2.35
CA GLY A 19 -10.12 -0.86 -2.95
C GLY A 19 -9.89 -0.66 -4.43
N SER A 20 -10.89 -0.17 -5.17
CA SER A 20 -10.76 0.11 -6.60
C SER A 20 -9.69 1.15 -6.92
N THR A 21 -9.38 2.05 -5.99
CA THR A 21 -8.29 3.04 -6.14
C THR A 21 -6.95 2.38 -6.42
N LEU A 22 -6.74 1.15 -5.96
CA LEU A 22 -5.49 0.42 -6.13
C LEU A 22 -5.36 -0.26 -7.50
N ILE A 23 -6.42 -0.31 -8.29
CA ILE A 23 -6.45 -1.05 -9.55
C ILE A 23 -7.14 -0.30 -10.70
N ASP A 24 -7.54 0.95 -10.51
CA ASP A 24 -8.29 1.71 -11.52
C ASP A 24 -7.41 2.23 -12.68
N GLY A 25 -6.12 1.99 -12.61
CA GLY A 25 -5.16 2.41 -13.63
C GLY A 25 -4.70 3.86 -13.48
N LEU A 26 -5.19 4.57 -12.49
CA LEU A 26 -4.86 5.98 -12.25
C LEU A 26 -3.79 6.08 -11.17
N TYR A 27 -2.82 6.95 -11.42
CA TYR A 27 -1.84 7.32 -10.40
C TYR A 27 -2.39 8.48 -9.57
N GLY A 28 -2.07 8.48 -8.28
CA GLY A 28 -2.27 9.65 -7.44
C GLY A 28 -1.39 10.80 -7.92
N ASP A 29 -1.93 12.00 -7.84
CA ASP A 29 -1.19 13.23 -8.14
C ASP A 29 -0.49 13.77 -6.89
N MET A 30 0.28 14.85 -7.04
CA MET A 30 0.99 15.48 -5.93
C MET A 30 0.06 16.21 -4.94
N ASN A 31 -1.20 16.37 -5.29
CA ASN A 31 -2.21 16.85 -4.37
C ASN A 31 -2.88 15.66 -3.66
N TYR A 32 -2.35 15.28 -2.50
CA TYR A 32 -2.87 14.15 -1.73
C TYR A 32 -4.33 14.32 -1.26
N ARG A 33 -4.89 15.53 -1.39
CA ARG A 33 -6.31 15.82 -1.10
C ARG A 33 -7.21 15.71 -2.33
N SER A 34 -6.65 15.34 -3.50
CA SER A 34 -7.42 15.23 -4.76
C SER A 34 -8.44 14.10 -4.77
N GLY A 35 -8.40 13.20 -3.78
CA GLY A 35 -9.25 12.02 -3.74
C GLY A 35 -8.74 10.86 -4.58
N ARG A 36 -7.48 10.88 -5.02
CA ARG A 36 -6.86 9.78 -5.79
C ARG A 36 -5.99 8.87 -4.95
N TRP A 37 -6.03 9.02 -3.63
CA TRP A 37 -5.24 8.25 -2.69
C TRP A 37 -6.14 7.53 -1.69
N ILE A 38 -5.86 6.25 -1.46
CA ILE A 38 -6.42 5.52 -0.32
C ILE A 38 -5.43 5.62 0.84
N GLY A 39 -5.89 5.91 2.04
CA GLY A 39 -5.01 6.19 3.16
C GLY A 39 -5.32 5.39 4.40
N PHE A 40 -4.27 5.02 5.11
CA PHE A 40 -4.31 4.29 6.37
C PHE A 40 -3.60 5.10 7.45
N TYR A 41 -4.16 5.12 8.64
CA TYR A 41 -3.66 5.93 9.75
C TYR A 41 -3.17 5.05 10.89
N GLY A 42 -1.86 4.90 10.99
CA GLY A 42 -1.20 4.09 12.02
C GLY A 42 -1.49 2.60 11.93
N THR A 43 -1.98 2.12 10.79
CA THR A 43 -2.28 0.70 10.54
C THR A 43 -1.76 0.28 9.19
N ASP A 44 -1.42 -1.01 9.05
CA ASP A 44 -1.02 -1.57 7.77
C ASP A 44 -2.18 -1.61 6.78
N MET A 45 -1.90 -1.45 5.50
CA MET A 45 -2.84 -1.81 4.45
C MET A 45 -2.83 -3.34 4.28
N ASN A 46 -3.99 -3.95 4.28
CA ASN A 46 -4.16 -5.36 3.96
C ASN A 46 -5.30 -5.50 2.96
N VAL A 47 -4.98 -5.93 1.75
CA VAL A 47 -5.96 -6.08 0.66
C VAL A 47 -5.83 -7.43 -0.02
N THR A 48 -6.94 -7.93 -0.53
CA THR A 48 -6.98 -9.13 -1.36
C THR A 48 -7.57 -8.77 -2.72
N LEU A 49 -6.83 -9.09 -3.78
CA LEU A 49 -7.23 -8.93 -5.16
C LEU A 49 -7.66 -10.28 -5.73
N ASP A 50 -8.86 -10.37 -6.31
CA ASP A 50 -9.32 -11.52 -7.09
C ASP A 50 -9.02 -11.26 -8.57
N LEU A 51 -8.18 -12.07 -9.17
CA LEU A 51 -7.86 -12.01 -10.60
C LEU A 51 -8.96 -12.59 -11.50
N LEU A 52 -10.03 -13.13 -10.90
CA LEU A 52 -11.19 -13.80 -11.50
C LEU A 52 -10.88 -15.19 -12.06
N GLU A 53 -9.67 -15.43 -12.44
CA GLU A 53 -9.15 -16.72 -12.91
C GLU A 53 -7.68 -16.86 -12.52
N PRO A 54 -7.12 -18.06 -12.46
CA PRO A 54 -5.70 -18.24 -12.20
C PRO A 54 -4.85 -17.60 -13.30
N LYS A 55 -3.88 -16.78 -12.89
CA LYS A 55 -2.91 -16.11 -13.77
C LYS A 55 -1.50 -16.27 -13.25
N GLU A 56 -0.53 -16.23 -14.13
CA GLU A 56 0.87 -16.16 -13.75
C GLU A 56 1.20 -14.74 -13.27
N VAL A 57 1.79 -14.64 -12.08
CA VAL A 57 2.22 -13.39 -11.47
C VAL A 57 3.66 -13.52 -10.98
N SER A 58 4.42 -12.44 -11.06
CA SER A 58 5.84 -12.40 -10.66
C SER A 58 6.26 -11.09 -10.02
N SER A 59 5.36 -10.11 -9.95
CA SER A 59 5.65 -8.84 -9.28
C SER A 59 4.37 -8.13 -8.83
N VAL A 60 4.54 -7.30 -7.81
CA VAL A 60 3.51 -6.40 -7.29
C VAL A 60 4.16 -5.05 -7.03
N PHE A 61 3.46 -3.97 -7.30
CA PHE A 61 3.89 -2.64 -6.88
C PHE A 61 2.72 -1.79 -6.38
N VAL A 62 3.04 -0.81 -5.57
CA VAL A 62 2.15 0.27 -5.16
C VAL A 62 2.92 1.59 -5.24
N ASN A 63 2.21 2.69 -5.46
CA ASN A 63 2.80 4.00 -5.32
C ASN A 63 2.41 4.58 -3.96
N THR A 64 3.36 5.16 -3.27
CA THR A 64 3.15 5.83 -1.98
C THR A 64 3.46 7.31 -2.09
N MET A 65 2.73 8.12 -1.33
CA MET A 65 3.03 9.54 -1.16
C MET A 65 4.01 9.72 -0.01
N LEU A 66 5.02 10.55 -0.22
CA LEU A 66 5.93 11.00 0.83
C LEU A 66 5.74 12.51 1.03
N ASN A 67 5.22 12.88 2.18
CA ASN A 67 5.13 14.27 2.64
C ASN A 67 5.27 14.30 4.16
N THR A 68 6.51 14.32 4.62
CA THR A 68 6.82 14.20 6.04
C THR A 68 6.28 15.36 6.87
N GLY A 69 6.16 16.56 6.31
CA GLY A 69 5.59 17.72 6.98
C GLY A 69 4.12 17.53 7.37
N ASP A 70 3.37 16.79 6.56
CA ASP A 70 1.96 16.47 6.81
C ASP A 70 1.76 15.07 7.41
N ALA A 71 2.80 14.51 8.00
CA ALA A 71 2.78 13.18 8.63
C ALA A 71 2.41 12.04 7.65
N ILE A 72 2.74 12.19 6.36
CA ILE A 72 2.51 11.18 5.32
C ILE A 72 3.84 10.50 5.01
N PHE A 73 3.92 9.22 5.38
CA PHE A 73 5.11 8.39 5.20
C PHE A 73 4.76 7.21 4.28
N GLY A 74 5.70 6.78 3.47
CA GLY A 74 5.54 5.63 2.61
C GLY A 74 5.51 4.31 3.38
N ALA A 75 5.17 3.23 2.69
CA ALA A 75 5.26 1.89 3.26
C ALA A 75 6.72 1.57 3.65
N THR A 76 6.89 0.87 4.76
CA THR A 76 8.20 0.35 5.21
C THR A 76 8.50 -1.03 4.65
N GLY A 77 7.51 -1.71 4.12
CA GLY A 77 7.65 -3.01 3.49
C GLY A 77 6.39 -3.44 2.76
N LEU A 78 6.56 -4.38 1.84
CA LEU A 78 5.48 -5.10 1.16
C LEU A 78 5.63 -6.58 1.41
N LYS A 79 4.53 -7.23 1.77
CA LYS A 79 4.40 -8.68 1.82
C LYS A 79 3.35 -9.11 0.81
N VAL A 80 3.67 -10.15 0.05
CA VAL A 80 2.78 -10.71 -0.96
C VAL A 80 2.49 -12.16 -0.64
N GLU A 81 1.22 -12.48 -0.59
CA GLU A 81 0.73 -13.85 -0.41
C GLU A 81 -0.21 -14.21 -1.56
N VAL A 82 -0.19 -15.43 -1.97
CA VAL A 82 -1.01 -15.92 -3.08
C VAL A 82 -1.86 -17.11 -2.65
N SER A 83 -3.00 -17.27 -3.33
CA SER A 83 -3.92 -18.39 -3.11
C SER A 83 -4.65 -18.76 -4.38
N GLU A 84 -4.99 -20.04 -4.51
CA GLU A 84 -5.86 -20.54 -5.58
C GLU A 84 -7.34 -20.53 -5.16
N ASP A 85 -7.63 -20.73 -3.87
CA ASP A 85 -8.98 -20.89 -3.32
C ASP A 85 -9.51 -19.66 -2.55
N GLY A 86 -8.65 -18.67 -2.30
CA GLY A 86 -9.00 -17.47 -1.52
C GLY A 86 -9.08 -17.69 -0.01
N LYS A 87 -8.70 -18.88 0.47
CA LYS A 87 -8.72 -19.25 1.89
C LYS A 87 -7.32 -19.59 2.40
N ASN A 88 -6.58 -20.40 1.65
CA ASN A 88 -5.24 -20.84 2.00
C ASN A 88 -4.23 -19.98 1.25
N PHE A 89 -3.54 -19.10 1.96
CA PHE A 89 -2.53 -18.22 1.41
C PHE A 89 -1.14 -18.67 1.78
N ARG A 90 -0.20 -18.53 0.85
CA ARG A 90 1.24 -18.74 1.11
C ARG A 90 2.02 -17.50 0.72
N ARG A 91 3.03 -17.15 1.50
CA ARG A 91 3.88 -16.01 1.20
C ARG A 91 4.85 -16.34 0.07
N VAL A 92 4.91 -15.46 -0.92
CA VAL A 92 5.83 -15.57 -2.06
C VAL A 92 6.89 -14.47 -2.06
N ALA A 93 6.68 -13.36 -1.35
CA ALA A 93 7.65 -12.29 -1.27
C ALA A 93 7.46 -11.45 0.00
N SER A 94 8.57 -10.86 0.44
CA SER A 94 8.64 -9.85 1.50
C SER A 94 9.83 -8.95 1.19
N GLU A 95 9.59 -7.64 1.09
CA GLU A 95 10.61 -6.64 0.79
C GLU A 95 10.47 -5.47 1.77
N ASN A 96 11.61 -4.94 2.24
CA ASN A 96 11.65 -3.73 3.05
C ASN A 96 12.11 -2.55 2.19
N PHE A 97 11.55 -1.38 2.46
CA PHE A 97 11.89 -0.15 1.74
C PHE A 97 12.65 0.81 2.65
N PRO A 98 13.43 1.73 2.06
CA PRO A 98 14.18 2.71 2.82
C PRO A 98 13.27 3.53 3.74
N VAL A 99 13.73 3.76 4.96
CA VAL A 99 13.07 4.64 5.92
C VAL A 99 13.10 6.08 5.38
N VAL A 100 11.98 6.78 5.49
CA VAL A 100 11.89 8.18 5.07
C VAL A 100 12.67 9.06 6.06
N GLU A 101 13.64 9.81 5.56
CA GLU A 101 14.52 10.64 6.37
C GLU A 101 13.96 12.05 6.52
N LYS A 102 14.43 12.74 7.58
CA LYS A 102 14.16 14.16 7.79
C LYS A 102 14.64 14.97 6.59
N GLY A 103 13.77 15.88 6.11
CA GLY A 103 14.09 16.73 4.96
C GLY A 103 13.78 16.10 3.60
N THR A 104 13.22 14.90 3.56
CA THR A 104 12.73 14.31 2.31
C THR A 104 11.68 15.23 1.68
N LYS A 105 11.89 15.61 0.43
CA LYS A 105 10.95 16.44 -0.33
C LYS A 105 9.68 15.67 -0.65
N MET A 106 8.55 16.36 -0.71
CA MET A 106 7.28 15.80 -1.13
C MET A 106 7.41 15.15 -2.50
N GLN A 107 7.06 13.87 -2.59
CA GLN A 107 7.17 13.06 -3.81
C GLN A 107 6.27 11.83 -3.72
N SER A 108 6.00 11.21 -4.87
CA SER A 108 5.51 9.84 -4.91
C SER A 108 6.67 8.87 -5.11
N ARG A 109 6.55 7.67 -4.54
CA ARG A 109 7.55 6.61 -4.65
C ARG A 109 6.85 5.33 -5.09
N LYS A 110 7.41 4.68 -6.11
CA LYS A 110 6.97 3.36 -6.53
C LYS A 110 7.71 2.30 -5.71
N ASP A 111 6.97 1.59 -4.89
CA ASP A 111 7.46 0.47 -4.09
C ASP A 111 7.07 -0.83 -4.76
N SER A 112 8.02 -1.65 -5.15
CA SER A 112 7.78 -2.88 -5.88
C SER A 112 8.53 -4.06 -5.29
N VAL A 113 7.98 -5.25 -5.49
CA VAL A 113 8.58 -6.52 -5.10
C VAL A 113 8.41 -7.52 -6.23
N SER A 114 9.48 -8.25 -6.52
CA SER A 114 9.49 -9.30 -7.53
C SER A 114 9.73 -10.64 -6.87
N PHE A 115 9.20 -11.70 -7.46
CA PHE A 115 9.29 -13.07 -6.98
C PHE A 115 9.24 -14.05 -8.15
N ASP A 116 9.57 -15.30 -7.90
CA ASP A 116 9.46 -16.35 -8.92
C ASP A 116 8.02 -16.46 -9.42
N LYS A 117 7.89 -16.66 -10.72
CA LYS A 117 6.59 -16.76 -11.37
C LYS A 117 5.74 -17.84 -10.69
N VAL A 118 4.53 -17.45 -10.30
CA VAL A 118 3.57 -18.34 -9.64
C VAL A 118 2.18 -18.17 -10.26
N LYS A 119 1.45 -19.26 -10.39
CA LYS A 119 0.06 -19.24 -10.83
C LYS A 119 -0.86 -19.10 -9.63
N ALA A 120 -1.71 -18.08 -9.63
CA ALA A 120 -2.65 -17.81 -8.54
C ALA A 120 -3.88 -17.05 -9.04
N ARG A 121 -5.01 -17.24 -8.36
CA ARG A 121 -6.21 -16.43 -8.57
C ARG A 121 -6.30 -15.26 -7.60
N TYR A 122 -5.91 -15.47 -6.35
CA TYR A 122 -5.99 -14.44 -5.31
C TYR A 122 -4.60 -13.97 -4.90
N ILE A 123 -4.46 -12.66 -4.76
CA ILE A 123 -3.23 -12.03 -4.30
C ILE A 123 -3.56 -11.15 -3.10
N LYS A 124 -2.93 -11.45 -1.97
CA LYS A 124 -3.01 -10.61 -0.78
C LYS A 124 -1.75 -9.75 -0.70
N ILE A 125 -1.95 -8.47 -0.52
CA ILE A 125 -0.88 -7.48 -0.43
C ILE A 125 -1.00 -6.79 0.92
N ILE A 126 0.09 -6.82 1.68
CA ILE A 126 0.22 -6.13 2.95
C ILE A 126 1.29 -5.06 2.80
N ALA A 127 0.89 -3.80 2.87
CA ALA A 127 1.83 -2.69 2.94
C ALA A 127 2.00 -2.32 4.41
N GLU A 128 3.19 -2.56 4.93
CA GLU A 128 3.52 -2.29 6.31
C GLU A 128 3.83 -0.81 6.51
N VAL A 129 3.41 -0.24 7.63
CA VAL A 129 3.67 1.15 7.97
C VAL A 129 4.36 1.26 9.33
N THR A 130 5.19 2.29 9.49
CA THR A 130 5.67 2.68 10.81
C THR A 130 4.49 3.19 11.63
N PRO A 131 4.21 2.64 12.81
CA PRO A 131 2.98 2.97 13.53
C PRO A 131 2.98 4.39 14.10
N LYS A 132 4.15 4.98 14.32
CA LYS A 132 4.33 6.27 14.99
C LYS A 132 5.35 7.15 14.28
N LEU A 133 5.12 8.46 14.36
CA LEU A 133 6.05 9.47 13.85
C LEU A 133 7.40 9.41 14.57
N PRO A 134 8.51 9.59 13.84
CA PRO A 134 9.85 9.53 14.42
C PRO A 134 10.13 10.72 15.34
N ALA A 135 11.18 10.58 16.18
CA ALA A 135 11.56 11.58 17.18
C ALA A 135 11.88 12.97 16.59
N TRP A 136 12.34 13.03 15.34
CA TRP A 136 12.66 14.29 14.65
C TRP A 136 11.45 15.02 14.07
N HIS A 137 10.26 14.39 14.08
CA HIS A 137 9.04 15.03 13.58
C HIS A 137 8.51 16.07 14.58
N SER A 138 7.78 17.06 14.09
CA SER A 138 7.15 18.08 14.96
C SER A 138 6.10 17.50 15.92
N MET A 139 5.58 16.33 15.63
CA MET A 139 4.61 15.58 16.44
C MET A 139 5.12 14.17 16.74
N PRO A 140 6.25 14.01 17.42
CA PRO A 140 6.84 12.68 17.63
C PRO A 140 5.92 11.77 18.46
N GLY A 141 5.87 10.49 18.08
CA GLY A 141 5.04 9.50 18.76
C GLY A 141 3.57 9.46 18.36
N GLU A 142 3.07 10.45 17.63
CA GLU A 142 1.73 10.43 17.05
C GLU A 142 1.65 9.43 15.90
N LYS A 143 0.43 9.02 15.55
CA LYS A 143 0.20 8.16 14.38
C LYS A 143 0.51 8.90 13.08
N LEU A 144 0.91 8.15 12.08
CA LEU A 144 1.17 8.68 10.74
C LEU A 144 0.17 8.15 9.71
N PHE A 145 0.13 8.83 8.56
CA PHE A 145 -0.62 8.39 7.39
C PHE A 145 0.28 7.64 6.41
N CYS A 146 -0.26 6.60 5.80
CA CYS A 146 0.30 5.98 4.60
C CYS A 146 -0.75 6.11 3.49
N LEU A 147 -0.43 6.85 2.43
CA LEU A 147 -1.30 7.03 1.28
C LEU A 147 -0.79 6.21 0.11
N LEU A 148 -1.69 5.47 -0.52
CA LEU A 148 -1.37 4.49 -1.55
C LEU A 148 -2.29 4.68 -2.75
N THR A 149 -1.75 4.36 -3.93
CA THR A 149 -2.46 4.29 -5.21
C THR A 149 -1.81 3.21 -6.07
N LYS A 150 -2.36 2.98 -7.29
CA LYS A 150 -1.74 2.06 -8.24
C LYS A 150 -0.30 2.45 -8.55
#